data_af53cabcbbaef5b20305772917333b37
#
_entry.id   af53cabcbbaef5b20305772917333b37
#
_cell.length_a   1.000
_cell.length_b   1.000
_cell.length_c   1.000
_cell.angle_alpha   90.00
_cell.angle_beta   90.00
_cell.angle_gamma   90.00
#
_symmetry.space_group_name_H-M   'P 1'
#
loop_
_entity.id
_entity.type
_entity.pdbx_description
1 polymer ?
#
loop_
_entity_poly.entity_id
_entity_poly.type
_entity_poly.pdbx_seq_one_letter_code
_entity_poly.pdbx_strand_id
1 'polypeptide(L)'
;MRELREKIKEALVSTLPVTAIVYLMALTPLFSLTQTELVTFTVGAVMLILGIGLFSLGADLAMTPMGTHVGSGLSKQKKLGLLLSVCFVLGMLITIAEPDLQVLANQVSAVMNGTVLIYAVGVGVGSFLVVAILKIVFRRSLSQILMLFYMLLFALALMLVVRGNSPLLPMGFDSGGVTTGPITVPFIMALGVGISNVLGDRRSKENSFGLVSLCSVGPVLAVLVLGIFSSSNLTYEVPDYTVSEDILGAFLHTAGHTCKEVAIALGLIVVFFLICQVAFLKLSGKHLKKIAVGVLFTYLGLVIFLTGVNVGFMPIGYKLGHTLGSSDSRFLIGFGLLCGVLTVLAEPAIHVLNAQVEDVTGGLVSKKSMMIGLCVGVGASIALSMIRIVYDFSLVYYVIPGYFIALALSLFVPPVYTAIAFDSGGVASGPMTSGFILPLAVGACMAMQGSEAVLRDGFGVVALVAMTPLITIQLLGFKGIVAEKVNERKAMRRILDADDQQIINFM
;
A
#
# COMPACT_ATOMS: atom_id res chain seq x y z
N MET A 1 11.78 -23.44 9.81
CA MET A 1 10.51 -24.19 9.82
C MET A 1 9.46 -23.54 10.73
N ARG A 2 9.79 -23.13 11.96
CA ARG A 2 8.84 -22.47 12.89
C ARG A 2 8.39 -21.11 12.31
N GLU A 3 9.32 -20.27 11.90
CA GLU A 3 9.02 -18.94 11.28
C GLU A 3 8.14 -19.07 10.03
N LEU A 4 8.43 -20.00 9.14
CA LEU A 4 7.60 -20.25 7.96
C LEU A 4 6.17 -20.65 8.32
N ARG A 5 6.03 -21.53 9.33
CA ARG A 5 4.69 -21.96 9.81
C ARG A 5 3.90 -20.79 10.41
N GLU A 6 4.56 -19.89 11.13
CA GLU A 6 3.95 -18.68 11.67
C GLU A 6 3.50 -17.74 10.54
N LYS A 7 4.35 -17.51 9.51
CA LYS A 7 3.99 -16.69 8.33
C LYS A 7 2.86 -17.30 7.50
N ILE A 8 2.85 -18.63 7.31
CA ILE A 8 1.73 -19.29 6.62
C ILE A 8 0.43 -19.19 7.45
N LYS A 9 0.52 -19.27 8.79
CA LYS A 9 -0.64 -19.07 9.66
C LYS A 9 -1.17 -17.63 9.56
N GLU A 10 -0.28 -16.62 9.56
CA GLU A 10 -0.65 -15.23 9.34
C GLU A 10 -1.35 -15.06 7.97
N ALA A 11 -0.77 -15.61 6.91
CA ALA A 11 -1.34 -15.58 5.57
C ALA A 11 -2.70 -16.30 5.48
N LEU A 12 -2.88 -17.40 6.19
CA LEU A 12 -4.16 -18.11 6.25
C LEU A 12 -5.23 -17.28 6.94
N VAL A 13 -4.90 -16.69 8.10
CA VAL A 13 -5.84 -15.81 8.84
C VAL A 13 -6.22 -14.60 8.00
N SER A 14 -5.31 -14.09 7.18
CA SER A 14 -5.55 -12.94 6.32
C SER A 14 -6.37 -13.26 5.07
N THR A 15 -6.13 -14.38 4.40
CA THR A 15 -6.82 -14.73 3.15
C THR A 15 -8.19 -15.37 3.38
N LEU A 16 -8.36 -16.10 4.48
CA LEU A 16 -9.55 -16.88 4.77
C LEU A 16 -10.85 -16.04 4.83
N PRO A 17 -10.88 -14.83 5.43
CA PRO A 17 -12.08 -14.02 5.48
C PRO A 17 -12.60 -13.61 4.08
N VAL A 18 -11.70 -13.20 3.18
CA VAL A 18 -12.07 -12.84 1.81
C VAL A 18 -12.52 -14.06 1.03
N THR A 19 -11.84 -15.18 1.20
CA THR A 19 -12.21 -16.45 0.57
C THR A 19 -13.59 -16.91 1.07
N ALA A 20 -13.83 -16.87 2.37
CA ALA A 20 -15.08 -17.27 2.98
C ALA A 20 -16.28 -16.44 2.48
N ILE A 21 -16.10 -15.12 2.33
CA ILE A 21 -17.20 -14.25 1.86
C ILE A 21 -17.57 -14.56 0.39
N VAL A 22 -16.58 -14.87 -0.46
CA VAL A 22 -16.85 -15.28 -1.84
C VAL A 22 -17.65 -16.61 -1.87
N TYR A 23 -17.29 -17.58 -1.03
CA TYR A 23 -18.06 -18.82 -0.92
C TYR A 23 -19.47 -18.59 -0.35
N LEU A 24 -19.61 -17.74 0.67
CA LEU A 24 -20.92 -17.38 1.20
C LEU A 24 -21.80 -16.72 0.14
N MET A 25 -21.22 -15.83 -0.67
CA MET A 25 -21.94 -15.24 -1.80
C MET A 25 -22.33 -16.26 -2.85
N ALA A 26 -21.45 -17.23 -3.15
CA ALA A 26 -21.74 -18.30 -4.10
C ALA A 26 -22.86 -19.27 -3.65
N LEU A 27 -23.18 -19.30 -2.36
CA LEU A 27 -24.32 -20.05 -1.82
C LEU A 27 -25.64 -19.27 -1.94
N THR A 28 -25.60 -17.99 -2.27
CA THR A 28 -26.80 -17.17 -2.45
C THR A 28 -27.31 -17.26 -3.89
N PRO A 29 -28.61 -17.03 -4.14
CA PRO A 29 -29.13 -16.98 -5.52
C PRO A 29 -28.64 -15.76 -6.31
N LEU A 30 -27.98 -14.79 -5.63
CA LEU A 30 -27.47 -13.56 -6.24
C LEU A 30 -26.17 -13.76 -7.03
N PHE A 31 -25.37 -14.78 -6.68
CA PHE A 31 -24.06 -15.00 -7.29
C PHE A 31 -23.82 -16.50 -7.50
N SER A 32 -23.68 -16.91 -8.75
CA SER A 32 -23.42 -18.31 -9.09
C SER A 32 -22.03 -18.48 -9.68
N LEU A 33 -21.28 -19.44 -9.15
CA LEU A 33 -19.99 -19.87 -9.69
C LEU A 33 -20.16 -21.23 -10.38
N THR A 34 -19.56 -21.38 -11.54
CA THR A 34 -19.40 -22.67 -12.18
C THR A 34 -18.43 -23.55 -11.38
N GLN A 35 -18.46 -24.86 -11.59
CA GLN A 35 -17.51 -25.76 -10.93
C GLN A 35 -16.04 -25.38 -11.25
N THR A 36 -15.77 -25.01 -12.51
CA THR A 36 -14.45 -24.56 -12.97
C THR A 36 -13.99 -23.31 -12.21
N GLU A 37 -14.85 -22.29 -12.11
CA GLU A 37 -14.56 -21.06 -11.37
C GLU A 37 -14.32 -21.32 -9.88
N LEU A 38 -15.13 -22.18 -9.27
CA LEU A 38 -14.98 -22.56 -7.86
C LEU A 38 -13.64 -23.25 -7.59
N VAL A 39 -13.25 -24.20 -8.45
CA VAL A 39 -11.97 -24.90 -8.34
C VAL A 39 -10.81 -23.95 -8.58
N THR A 40 -10.89 -23.10 -9.62
CA THR A 40 -9.87 -22.10 -9.93
C THR A 40 -9.67 -21.12 -8.77
N PHE A 41 -10.75 -20.62 -8.18
CA PHE A 41 -10.69 -19.73 -7.02
C PHE A 41 -10.09 -20.44 -5.79
N THR A 42 -10.46 -21.71 -5.54
CA THR A 42 -9.92 -22.49 -4.43
C THR A 42 -8.41 -22.71 -4.57
N VAL A 43 -7.95 -23.10 -5.77
CA VAL A 43 -6.52 -23.25 -6.05
C VAL A 43 -5.80 -21.90 -5.89
N GLY A 44 -6.39 -20.84 -6.43
CA GLY A 44 -5.89 -19.47 -6.25
C GLY A 44 -5.74 -19.07 -4.78
N ALA A 45 -6.74 -19.40 -3.93
CA ALA A 45 -6.70 -19.10 -2.50
C ALA A 45 -5.58 -19.87 -1.77
N VAL A 46 -5.38 -21.15 -2.10
CA VAL A 46 -4.26 -21.93 -1.55
C VAL A 46 -2.92 -21.32 -2.00
N MET A 47 -2.80 -20.98 -3.28
CA MET A 47 -1.58 -20.31 -3.81
C MET A 47 -1.35 -18.96 -3.14
N LEU A 48 -2.40 -18.20 -2.88
CA LEU A 48 -2.31 -16.91 -2.18
C LEU A 48 -1.74 -17.10 -0.77
N ILE A 49 -2.27 -18.05 0.00
CA ILE A 49 -1.81 -18.35 1.37
C ILE A 49 -0.32 -18.76 1.36
N LEU A 50 0.04 -19.69 0.49
CA LEU A 50 1.43 -20.14 0.36
C LEU A 50 2.35 -19.03 -0.13
N GLY A 51 1.91 -18.27 -1.14
CA GLY A 51 2.63 -17.17 -1.73
C GLY A 51 2.92 -16.06 -0.73
N ILE A 52 1.91 -15.57 -0.01
CA ILE A 52 2.05 -14.55 1.04
C ILE A 52 2.98 -15.03 2.14
N GLY A 53 2.83 -16.28 2.61
CA GLY A 53 3.65 -16.83 3.69
C GLY A 53 5.14 -16.92 3.31
N LEU A 54 5.45 -17.44 2.13
CA LEU A 54 6.82 -17.51 1.61
C LEU A 54 7.40 -16.13 1.36
N PHE A 55 6.63 -15.27 0.71
CA PHE A 55 7.03 -13.91 0.39
C PHE A 55 7.33 -13.08 1.65
N SER A 56 6.43 -13.09 2.65
CA SER A 56 6.63 -12.36 3.91
C SER A 56 7.88 -12.83 4.65
N LEU A 57 8.13 -14.15 4.68
CA LEU A 57 9.38 -14.68 5.23
C LEU A 57 10.60 -14.23 4.43
N GLY A 58 10.49 -14.23 3.10
CA GLY A 58 11.55 -13.77 2.22
C GLY A 58 11.87 -12.29 2.41
N ALA A 59 10.85 -11.43 2.55
CA ALA A 59 11.01 -10.01 2.81
C ALA A 59 11.72 -9.74 4.15
N ASP A 60 11.37 -10.47 5.21
CA ASP A 60 12.03 -10.37 6.52
C ASP A 60 13.50 -10.83 6.47
N LEU A 61 13.80 -11.84 5.68
CA LEU A 61 15.14 -12.41 5.57
C LEU A 61 16.07 -11.66 4.60
N ALA A 62 15.51 -10.99 3.58
CA ALA A 62 16.27 -10.32 2.54
C ALA A 62 16.01 -8.82 2.48
N MET A 63 14.78 -8.38 2.21
CA MET A 63 14.47 -6.97 1.92
C MET A 63 14.78 -6.04 3.09
N THR A 64 14.32 -6.40 4.30
CA THR A 64 14.58 -5.63 5.52
C THR A 64 16.07 -5.55 5.87
N PRO A 65 16.86 -6.65 5.90
CA PRO A 65 18.31 -6.57 6.11
C PRO A 65 19.04 -5.80 5.00
N MET A 66 18.67 -6.00 3.73
CA MET A 66 19.27 -5.25 2.62
C MET A 66 19.08 -3.75 2.80
N GLY A 67 17.83 -3.30 3.06
CA GLY A 67 17.52 -1.89 3.31
C GLY A 67 18.34 -1.31 4.48
N THR A 68 18.34 -1.99 5.62
CA THR A 68 19.07 -1.54 6.83
C THR A 68 20.57 -1.44 6.58
N HIS A 69 21.18 -2.45 5.95
CA HIS A 69 22.61 -2.45 5.67
C HIS A 69 23.00 -1.39 4.65
N VAL A 70 22.23 -1.22 3.58
CA VAL A 70 22.48 -0.19 2.58
C VAL A 70 22.35 1.20 3.20
N GLY A 71 21.27 1.47 3.96
CA GLY A 71 21.05 2.74 4.63
C GLY A 71 22.19 3.09 5.61
N SER A 72 22.56 2.16 6.48
CA SER A 72 23.64 2.36 7.43
C SER A 72 25.02 2.47 6.75
N GLY A 73 25.28 1.67 5.74
CA GLY A 73 26.54 1.69 4.98
C GLY A 73 26.75 3.01 4.24
N LEU A 74 25.71 3.52 3.57
CA LEU A 74 25.74 4.80 2.86
C LEU A 74 25.95 5.99 3.80
N SER A 75 25.23 6.00 4.92
CA SER A 75 25.33 7.09 5.90
C SER A 75 26.73 7.20 6.52
N LYS A 76 27.43 6.07 6.71
CA LYS A 76 28.82 6.04 7.19
C LYS A 76 29.81 6.67 6.21
N GLN A 77 29.51 6.69 4.91
CA GLN A 77 30.41 7.29 3.90
C GLN A 77 30.47 8.83 3.97
N LYS A 78 29.51 9.47 4.67
CA LYS A 78 29.41 10.94 4.83
C LYS A 78 29.38 11.71 3.48
N LYS A 79 29.08 11.07 2.38
CA LYS A 79 28.98 11.66 1.03
C LYS A 79 27.52 11.79 0.64
N LEU A 80 26.94 12.98 0.80
CA LEU A 80 25.53 13.23 0.52
C LEU A 80 25.14 12.89 -0.92
N GLY A 81 25.94 13.28 -1.90
CA GLY A 81 25.66 12.99 -3.32
C GLY A 81 25.55 11.47 -3.59
N LEU A 82 26.48 10.67 -3.01
CA LEU A 82 26.43 9.21 -3.15
C LEU A 82 25.16 8.63 -2.48
N LEU A 83 24.81 9.12 -1.28
CA LEU A 83 23.62 8.70 -0.56
C LEU A 83 22.37 8.94 -1.41
N LEU A 84 22.21 10.15 -1.96
CA LEU A 84 21.04 10.53 -2.75
C LEU A 84 20.97 9.76 -4.07
N SER A 85 22.08 9.61 -4.81
CA SER A 85 22.12 8.87 -6.07
C SER A 85 21.78 7.39 -5.87
N VAL A 86 22.32 6.75 -4.84
CA VAL A 86 22.03 5.34 -4.54
C VAL A 86 20.57 5.18 -4.10
N CYS A 87 20.03 6.09 -3.26
CA CYS A 87 18.63 6.05 -2.85
C CYS A 87 17.67 6.27 -4.03
N PHE A 88 18.00 7.16 -4.97
CA PHE A 88 17.22 7.35 -6.19
C PHE A 88 17.12 6.05 -7.00
N VAL A 89 18.26 5.45 -7.31
CA VAL A 89 18.30 4.20 -8.10
C VAL A 89 17.60 3.06 -7.37
N LEU A 90 17.80 2.93 -6.06
CA LEU A 90 17.11 1.92 -5.26
C LEU A 90 15.60 2.12 -5.26
N GLY A 91 15.12 3.34 -5.01
CA GLY A 91 13.70 3.64 -5.03
C GLY A 91 13.07 3.29 -6.38
N MET A 92 13.74 3.63 -7.48
CA MET A 92 13.31 3.27 -8.82
C MET A 92 13.27 1.73 -9.02
N LEU A 93 14.35 1.02 -8.71
CA LEU A 93 14.44 -0.43 -8.94
C LEU A 93 13.45 -1.24 -8.11
N ILE A 94 13.26 -0.87 -6.83
CA ILE A 94 12.32 -1.56 -5.94
C ILE A 94 10.89 -1.38 -6.43
N THR A 95 10.56 -0.18 -6.90
CA THR A 95 9.23 0.13 -7.43
C THR A 95 8.95 -0.61 -8.74
N ILE A 96 9.93 -0.70 -9.64
CA ILE A 96 9.80 -1.51 -10.86
C ILE A 96 9.55 -2.99 -10.53
N ALA A 97 10.10 -3.47 -9.41
CA ALA A 97 9.89 -4.84 -8.93
C ALA A 97 8.58 -5.03 -8.16
N GLU A 98 7.80 -3.98 -7.92
CA GLU A 98 6.58 -4.08 -7.13
C GLU A 98 5.47 -4.81 -7.89
N PRO A 99 4.95 -5.93 -7.37
CA PRO A 99 3.93 -6.73 -8.06
C PRO A 99 2.62 -5.98 -8.28
N ASP A 100 2.21 -5.15 -7.34
CA ASP A 100 0.95 -4.39 -7.45
C ASP A 100 1.00 -3.37 -8.58
N LEU A 101 2.17 -2.79 -8.85
CA LEU A 101 2.39 -1.89 -9.98
C LEU A 101 2.29 -2.65 -11.32
N GLN A 102 2.79 -3.89 -11.38
CA GLN A 102 2.65 -4.74 -12.57
C GLN A 102 1.16 -5.04 -12.84
N VAL A 103 0.40 -5.37 -11.78
CA VAL A 103 -1.05 -5.60 -11.89
C VAL A 103 -1.76 -4.37 -12.44
N LEU A 104 -1.48 -3.17 -11.89
CA LEU A 104 -2.07 -1.93 -12.41
C LEU A 104 -1.67 -1.69 -13.86
N ALA A 105 -0.39 -1.84 -14.22
CA ALA A 105 0.10 -1.63 -15.57
C ALA A 105 -0.58 -2.55 -16.59
N ASN A 106 -0.85 -3.80 -16.22
CA ASN A 106 -1.58 -4.75 -17.06
C ASN A 106 -3.05 -4.34 -17.21
N GLN A 107 -3.71 -3.85 -16.16
CA GLN A 107 -5.10 -3.40 -16.20
C GLN A 107 -5.30 -2.17 -17.09
N VAL A 108 -4.31 -1.29 -17.21
CA VAL A 108 -4.41 -0.05 -18.01
C VAL A 108 -3.66 -0.11 -19.33
N SER A 109 -3.20 -1.28 -19.75
CA SER A 109 -2.36 -1.50 -20.94
C SER A 109 -2.98 -1.00 -22.25
N ALA A 110 -4.30 -1.02 -22.37
CA ALA A 110 -5.04 -0.49 -23.50
C ALA A 110 -5.03 1.06 -23.59
N VAL A 111 -4.88 1.74 -22.44
CA VAL A 111 -4.94 3.20 -22.32
C VAL A 111 -3.55 3.84 -22.38
N MET A 112 -2.59 3.19 -21.72
CA MET A 112 -1.23 3.67 -21.57
C MET A 112 -0.25 2.50 -21.65
N ASN A 113 0.89 2.70 -22.33
CA ASN A 113 1.93 1.68 -22.35
C ASN A 113 2.39 1.34 -20.93
N GLY A 114 2.12 0.09 -20.48
CA GLY A 114 2.41 -0.37 -19.12
C GLY A 114 3.88 -0.22 -18.75
N THR A 115 4.81 -0.42 -19.69
CA THR A 115 6.25 -0.24 -19.47
C THR A 115 6.59 1.23 -19.17
N VAL A 116 6.01 2.17 -19.92
CA VAL A 116 6.20 3.61 -19.69
C VAL A 116 5.64 4.00 -18.31
N LEU A 117 4.47 3.48 -17.95
CA LEU A 117 3.86 3.70 -16.65
C LEU A 117 4.79 3.23 -15.52
N ILE A 118 5.29 1.99 -15.59
CA ILE A 118 6.16 1.39 -14.57
C ILE A 118 7.44 2.21 -14.38
N TYR A 119 8.10 2.60 -15.48
CA TYR A 119 9.33 3.40 -15.39
C TYR A 119 9.06 4.83 -14.87
N ALA A 120 8.00 5.48 -15.30
CA ALA A 120 7.65 6.81 -14.82
C ALA A 120 7.33 6.81 -13.32
N VAL A 121 6.56 5.84 -12.88
CA VAL A 121 6.24 5.61 -11.47
C VAL A 121 7.51 5.31 -10.68
N GLY A 122 8.40 4.45 -11.19
CA GLY A 122 9.69 4.16 -10.58
C GLY A 122 10.57 5.39 -10.40
N VAL A 123 10.66 6.26 -11.43
CA VAL A 123 11.37 7.56 -11.35
C VAL A 123 10.70 8.47 -10.31
N GLY A 124 9.37 8.47 -10.23
CA GLY A 124 8.61 9.19 -9.23
C GLY A 124 9.00 8.78 -7.81
N VAL A 125 8.94 7.47 -7.50
CA VAL A 125 9.35 6.94 -6.18
C VAL A 125 10.81 7.23 -5.89
N GLY A 126 11.71 7.00 -6.85
CA GLY A 126 13.14 7.28 -6.69
C GLY A 126 13.40 8.74 -6.33
N SER A 127 12.75 9.68 -7.01
CA SER A 127 12.86 11.12 -6.75
C SER A 127 12.34 11.48 -5.36
N PHE A 128 11.20 10.92 -4.96
CA PHE A 128 10.62 11.20 -3.66
C PHE A 128 11.29 10.46 -2.51
N LEU A 129 11.95 9.33 -2.76
CA LEU A 129 12.85 8.73 -1.79
C LEU A 129 14.04 9.65 -1.50
N VAL A 130 14.58 10.34 -2.52
CA VAL A 130 15.60 11.38 -2.31
C VAL A 130 15.05 12.51 -1.43
N VAL A 131 13.84 13.01 -1.69
CA VAL A 131 13.19 14.02 -0.85
C VAL A 131 13.02 13.52 0.58
N ALA A 132 12.60 12.27 0.75
CA ALA A 132 12.42 11.64 2.05
C ALA A 132 13.74 11.52 2.84
N ILE A 133 14.85 11.19 2.18
CA ILE A 133 16.17 11.15 2.79
C ILE A 133 16.65 12.58 3.14
N LEU A 134 16.43 13.56 2.26
CA LEU A 134 16.73 14.96 2.54
C LEU A 134 15.94 15.49 3.75
N LYS A 135 14.67 15.08 3.91
CA LYS A 135 13.87 15.36 5.11
C LYS A 135 14.58 14.87 6.39
N ILE A 136 15.12 13.64 6.38
CA ILE A 136 15.85 13.07 7.53
C ILE A 136 17.14 13.85 7.77
N VAL A 137 17.97 14.03 6.74
CA VAL A 137 19.29 14.67 6.84
C VAL A 137 19.18 16.12 7.32
N PHE A 138 18.22 16.88 6.77
CA PHE A 138 18.01 18.29 7.13
C PHE A 138 16.98 18.49 8.25
N ARG A 139 16.46 17.43 8.85
CA ARG A 139 15.48 17.47 9.96
C ARG A 139 14.26 18.36 9.66
N ARG A 140 13.75 18.29 8.42
CA ARG A 140 12.60 19.09 8.00
C ARG A 140 11.29 18.47 8.45
N SER A 141 10.29 19.32 8.67
CA SER A 141 8.93 18.89 9.02
C SER A 141 8.27 18.13 7.86
N LEU A 142 7.76 16.93 8.14
CA LEU A 142 7.02 16.11 7.15
C LEU A 142 5.77 16.85 6.68
N SER A 143 4.99 17.43 7.60
CA SER A 143 3.72 18.11 7.27
C SER A 143 3.92 19.26 6.26
N GLN A 144 5.00 20.06 6.42
CA GLN A 144 5.30 21.14 5.48
C GLN A 144 5.65 20.62 4.09
N ILE A 145 6.44 19.55 4.01
CA ILE A 145 6.82 18.92 2.75
C ILE A 145 5.57 18.33 2.07
N LEU A 146 4.73 17.62 2.82
CA LEU A 146 3.48 17.07 2.29
C LEU A 146 2.55 18.17 1.79
N MET A 147 2.35 19.27 2.55
CA MET A 147 1.54 20.39 2.11
C MET A 147 2.01 20.96 0.77
N LEU A 148 3.31 21.18 0.62
CA LEU A 148 3.87 21.69 -0.62
C LEU A 148 3.57 20.77 -1.80
N PHE A 149 3.85 19.48 -1.65
CA PHE A 149 3.69 18.53 -2.75
C PHE A 149 2.22 18.18 -3.04
N TYR A 150 1.34 18.16 -2.04
CA TYR A 150 -0.09 18.00 -2.29
C TYR A 150 -0.69 19.22 -2.98
N MET A 151 -0.24 20.45 -2.70
CA MET A 151 -0.65 21.64 -3.46
C MET A 151 -0.20 21.53 -4.93
N LEU A 152 1.04 21.08 -5.18
CA LEU A 152 1.52 20.81 -6.53
C LEU A 152 0.70 19.72 -7.24
N LEU A 153 0.36 18.64 -6.51
CA LEU A 153 -0.45 17.55 -7.00
C LEU A 153 -1.85 18.03 -7.41
N PHE A 154 -2.50 18.87 -6.60
CA PHE A 154 -3.80 19.43 -6.95
C PHE A 154 -3.72 20.40 -8.13
N ALA A 155 -2.63 21.15 -8.25
CA ALA A 155 -2.42 22.01 -9.42
C ALA A 155 -2.27 21.19 -10.72
N LEU A 156 -1.51 20.07 -10.67
CA LEU A 156 -1.40 19.17 -11.82
C LEU A 156 -2.71 18.43 -12.12
N ALA A 157 -3.46 18.03 -11.10
CA ALA A 157 -4.77 17.44 -11.26
C ALA A 157 -5.75 18.40 -11.96
N LEU A 158 -5.76 19.67 -11.54
CA LEU A 158 -6.55 20.71 -12.21
C LEU A 158 -6.10 20.90 -13.67
N MET A 159 -4.78 20.94 -13.93
CA MET A 159 -4.24 21.04 -15.27
C MET A 159 -4.66 19.86 -16.16
N LEU A 160 -4.68 18.63 -15.60
CA LEU A 160 -5.16 17.43 -16.28
C LEU A 160 -6.64 17.56 -16.68
N VAL A 161 -7.48 18.09 -15.77
CA VAL A 161 -8.91 18.33 -16.02
C VAL A 161 -9.10 19.39 -17.12
N VAL A 162 -8.35 20.49 -17.07
CA VAL A 162 -8.41 21.56 -18.10
C VAL A 162 -7.98 21.05 -19.48
N ARG A 163 -7.06 20.08 -19.53
CA ARG A 163 -6.63 19.43 -20.79
C ARG A 163 -7.66 18.43 -21.36
N GLY A 164 -8.73 18.13 -20.64
CA GLY A 164 -9.75 17.16 -21.06
C GLY A 164 -9.42 15.71 -20.73
N ASN A 165 -8.28 15.45 -20.07
CA ASN A 165 -7.83 14.10 -19.69
C ASN A 165 -8.28 13.69 -18.27
N SER A 166 -9.39 14.27 -17.78
CA SER A 166 -9.95 13.97 -16.45
C SER A 166 -10.19 12.47 -16.16
N PRO A 167 -10.49 11.58 -17.13
CA PRO A 167 -10.63 10.15 -16.86
C PRO A 167 -9.35 9.47 -16.33
N LEU A 168 -8.16 10.05 -16.59
CA LEU A 168 -6.89 9.52 -16.09
C LEU A 168 -6.59 9.90 -14.62
N LEU A 169 -7.36 10.83 -14.06
CA LEU A 169 -7.14 11.32 -12.70
C LEU A 169 -7.25 10.22 -11.64
N PRO A 170 -8.28 9.34 -11.65
CA PRO A 170 -8.37 8.25 -10.67
C PRO A 170 -7.17 7.29 -10.76
N MET A 171 -6.76 6.90 -11.96
CA MET A 171 -5.58 6.08 -12.19
C MET A 171 -4.30 6.76 -11.66
N GLY A 172 -4.17 8.06 -11.86
CA GLY A 172 -3.07 8.84 -11.33
C GLY A 172 -2.97 8.76 -9.81
N PHE A 173 -4.08 8.90 -9.11
CA PHE A 173 -4.11 8.76 -7.65
C PHE A 173 -3.93 7.32 -7.18
N ASP A 174 -4.49 6.33 -7.88
CA ASP A 174 -4.30 4.91 -7.59
C ASP A 174 -2.84 4.49 -7.66
N SER A 175 -2.06 5.07 -8.59
CA SER A 175 -0.64 4.77 -8.74
C SER A 175 0.17 5.03 -7.47
N GLY A 176 -0.23 6.01 -6.65
CA GLY A 176 0.41 6.30 -5.37
C GLY A 176 0.24 5.19 -4.33
N GLY A 177 -0.92 4.53 -4.32
CA GLY A 177 -1.21 3.42 -3.42
C GLY A 177 -0.57 2.11 -3.86
N VAL A 178 -0.63 1.77 -5.14
CA VAL A 178 -0.08 0.51 -5.69
C VAL A 178 1.45 0.41 -5.60
N THR A 179 2.16 1.52 -5.45
CA THR A 179 3.64 1.52 -5.34
C THR A 179 4.15 1.25 -3.95
N THR A 180 3.29 1.29 -2.96
CA THR A 180 3.63 1.05 -1.55
C THR A 180 3.19 -0.34 -1.11
N GLY A 181 3.63 -1.34 -1.85
CA GLY A 181 3.28 -2.74 -1.63
C GLY A 181 4.30 -3.51 -0.79
N PRO A 182 4.19 -4.83 -0.85
CA PRO A 182 4.87 -5.74 0.06
C PRO A 182 6.41 -5.77 -0.06
N ILE A 183 7.01 -5.36 -1.17
CA ILE A 183 8.49 -5.26 -1.31
C ILE A 183 8.96 -3.86 -0.89
N THR A 184 8.29 -2.84 -1.40
CA THR A 184 8.71 -1.44 -1.29
C THR A 184 8.66 -0.95 0.15
N VAL A 185 7.58 -1.24 0.89
CA VAL A 185 7.38 -0.75 2.26
C VAL A 185 8.45 -1.25 3.23
N PRO A 186 8.68 -2.58 3.39
CA PRO A 186 9.68 -3.07 4.34
C PRO A 186 11.08 -2.56 4.02
N PHE A 187 11.41 -2.45 2.74
CA PHE A 187 12.72 -1.99 2.31
C PHE A 187 12.93 -0.49 2.60
N ILE A 188 11.99 0.38 2.23
CA ILE A 188 12.09 1.82 2.45
C ILE A 188 12.12 2.14 3.94
N MET A 189 11.28 1.50 4.75
CA MET A 189 11.29 1.65 6.19
C MET A 189 12.63 1.21 6.80
N ALA A 190 13.15 0.05 6.40
CA ALA A 190 14.44 -0.45 6.85
C ALA A 190 15.60 0.44 6.42
N LEU A 191 15.57 0.99 5.20
CA LEU A 191 16.54 1.98 4.71
C LEU A 191 16.53 3.23 5.60
N GLY A 192 15.35 3.75 5.91
CA GLY A 192 15.17 4.90 6.80
C GLY A 192 15.71 4.67 8.20
N VAL A 193 15.40 3.52 8.80
CA VAL A 193 15.95 3.10 10.09
C VAL A 193 17.49 2.99 10.02
N GLY A 194 18.03 2.39 8.96
CA GLY A 194 19.48 2.26 8.76
C GLY A 194 20.19 3.61 8.69
N ILE A 195 19.61 4.58 7.98
CA ILE A 195 20.14 5.95 7.88
C ILE A 195 20.03 6.70 9.23
N SER A 196 18.86 6.65 9.84
CA SER A 196 18.57 7.36 11.09
C SER A 196 19.43 6.89 12.25
N ASN A 197 19.70 5.59 12.35
CA ASN A 197 20.57 5.01 13.38
C ASN A 197 22.02 5.51 13.32
N VAL A 198 22.55 5.78 12.11
CA VAL A 198 23.91 6.32 11.94
C VAL A 198 23.97 7.81 12.26
N LEU A 199 22.91 8.55 11.98
CA LEU A 199 22.84 9.99 12.28
C LEU A 199 22.73 10.30 13.78
N GLY A 200 22.47 9.27 14.63
CA GLY A 200 22.59 9.37 16.10
C GLY A 200 21.57 10.28 16.78
N ASP A 201 20.39 10.46 16.18
CA ASP A 201 19.33 11.28 16.74
C ASP A 201 18.55 10.49 17.81
N ARG A 202 18.24 11.11 18.97
CA ARG A 202 17.35 10.54 19.99
C ARG A 202 15.96 10.18 19.44
N ARG A 203 15.53 10.87 18.37
CA ARG A 203 14.27 10.62 17.64
C ARG A 203 14.46 9.80 16.36
N SER A 204 15.55 9.02 16.25
CA SER A 204 15.86 8.29 15.02
C SER A 204 14.73 7.35 14.57
N LYS A 205 14.06 6.70 15.52
CA LYS A 205 12.91 5.82 15.23
C LYS A 205 11.68 6.62 14.73
N GLU A 206 11.41 7.79 15.30
CA GLU A 206 10.33 8.68 14.85
C GLU A 206 10.59 9.24 13.44
N ASN A 207 11.85 9.58 13.16
CA ASN A 207 12.27 10.13 11.87
C ASN A 207 12.23 9.11 10.72
N SER A 208 12.21 7.80 11.02
CA SER A 208 12.06 6.74 10.02
C SER A 208 10.64 6.64 9.44
N PHE A 209 9.64 7.20 10.10
CA PHE A 209 8.28 7.30 9.57
C PHE A 209 8.12 8.49 8.63
N GLY A 210 7.13 8.41 7.75
CA GLY A 210 6.82 9.41 6.74
C GLY A 210 7.64 9.25 5.45
N LEU A 211 8.43 8.17 5.32
CA LEU A 211 9.19 7.88 4.11
C LEU A 211 8.30 7.24 3.04
N VAL A 212 7.48 6.29 3.43
CA VAL A 212 6.55 5.59 2.54
C VAL A 212 5.55 6.58 1.96
N SER A 213 5.01 7.46 2.79
CA SER A 213 4.06 8.50 2.37
C SER A 213 4.65 9.49 1.36
N LEU A 214 5.90 9.92 1.53
CA LEU A 214 6.56 10.75 0.53
C LEU A 214 6.78 9.97 -0.76
N CYS A 215 7.20 8.71 -0.67
CA CYS A 215 7.38 7.86 -1.84
C CYS A 215 6.07 7.61 -2.61
N SER A 216 4.90 7.65 -1.98
CA SER A 216 3.61 7.51 -2.67
C SER A 216 3.17 8.77 -3.42
N VAL A 217 3.66 9.95 -3.05
CA VAL A 217 3.36 11.21 -3.77
C VAL A 217 4.03 11.25 -5.15
N GLY A 218 5.25 10.71 -5.26
CA GLY A 218 6.03 10.70 -6.51
C GLY A 218 5.31 10.05 -7.68
N PRO A 219 4.82 8.82 -7.54
CA PRO A 219 4.01 8.14 -8.55
C PRO A 219 2.82 8.94 -9.04
N VAL A 220 2.04 9.50 -8.11
CA VAL A 220 0.87 10.31 -8.47
C VAL A 220 1.27 11.48 -9.36
N LEU A 221 2.32 12.22 -8.96
CA LEU A 221 2.83 13.34 -9.77
C LEU A 221 3.33 12.87 -11.14
N ALA A 222 4.07 11.76 -11.20
CA ALA A 222 4.59 11.22 -12.45
C ALA A 222 3.47 10.81 -13.41
N VAL A 223 2.43 10.13 -12.91
CA VAL A 223 1.30 9.68 -13.73
C VAL A 223 0.42 10.86 -14.16
N LEU A 224 0.19 11.86 -13.29
CA LEU A 224 -0.53 13.07 -13.68
C LEU A 224 0.23 13.84 -14.78
N VAL A 225 1.55 13.94 -14.68
CA VAL A 225 2.38 14.54 -15.75
C VAL A 225 2.25 13.75 -17.05
N LEU A 226 2.37 12.42 -17.01
CA LEU A 226 2.14 11.58 -18.20
C LEU A 226 0.74 11.79 -18.78
N GLY A 227 -0.28 11.85 -17.94
CA GLY A 227 -1.66 12.09 -18.36
C GLY A 227 -1.88 13.44 -19.03
N ILE A 228 -1.17 14.51 -18.60
CA ILE A 228 -1.23 15.84 -19.23
C ILE A 228 -0.71 15.80 -20.67
N PHE A 229 0.30 14.96 -20.95
CA PHE A 229 0.90 14.82 -22.28
C PHE A 229 0.32 13.65 -23.09
N SER A 230 -0.62 12.89 -22.54
CA SER A 230 -1.29 11.80 -23.25
C SER A 230 -2.20 12.33 -24.34
N SER A 231 -2.28 11.61 -25.46
CA SER A 231 -3.24 11.88 -26.53
C SER A 231 -4.65 11.45 -26.13
N SER A 232 -5.65 12.23 -26.49
CA SER A 232 -7.01 12.21 -26.00
C SER A 232 -7.90 11.00 -26.37
N ASN A 233 -7.42 9.98 -27.04
CA ASN A 233 -8.23 8.78 -27.31
C ASN A 233 -8.07 7.77 -26.18
N LEU A 234 -8.83 7.99 -25.10
CA LEU A 234 -8.81 7.16 -23.88
C LEU A 234 -9.93 6.13 -23.97
N THR A 235 -9.80 5.13 -24.83
CA THR A 235 -10.69 3.97 -24.86
C THR A 235 -10.16 2.91 -23.89
N TYR A 236 -10.96 2.54 -22.89
CA TYR A 236 -10.63 1.47 -21.97
C TYR A 236 -11.15 0.13 -22.50
N GLU A 237 -10.25 -0.80 -22.66
CA GLU A 237 -10.60 -2.19 -22.94
C GLU A 237 -10.45 -2.99 -21.65
N VAL A 238 -11.54 -3.68 -21.27
CA VAL A 238 -11.53 -4.51 -20.07
C VAL A 238 -10.59 -5.70 -20.33
N PRO A 239 -9.61 -5.97 -19.46
CA PRO A 239 -8.81 -7.20 -19.58
C PRO A 239 -9.69 -8.43 -19.60
N ASP A 240 -9.22 -9.50 -20.24
CA ASP A 240 -9.94 -10.77 -20.26
C ASP A 240 -9.93 -11.40 -18.87
N TYR A 241 -11.06 -11.34 -18.20
CA TYR A 241 -11.30 -11.96 -16.88
C TYR A 241 -12.03 -13.32 -17.01
N THR A 242 -12.08 -13.92 -18.19
CA THR A 242 -12.71 -15.24 -18.36
C THR A 242 -11.86 -16.32 -17.71
N VAL A 243 -12.51 -17.21 -16.96
CA VAL A 243 -11.84 -18.38 -16.38
C VAL A 243 -11.72 -19.46 -17.43
N SER A 244 -10.49 -19.90 -17.70
CA SER A 244 -10.22 -20.97 -18.65
C SER A 244 -10.78 -22.32 -18.17
N GLU A 245 -11.30 -23.12 -19.08
CA GLU A 245 -11.71 -24.50 -18.78
C GLU A 245 -10.51 -25.40 -18.46
N ASP A 246 -9.35 -25.14 -19.09
CA ASP A 246 -8.08 -25.79 -18.75
C ASP A 246 -7.43 -25.07 -17.56
N ILE A 247 -7.84 -25.43 -16.35
CA ILE A 247 -7.35 -24.83 -15.10
C ILE A 247 -5.83 -25.01 -14.98
N LEU A 248 -5.31 -26.23 -15.21
CA LEU A 248 -3.89 -26.50 -15.04
C LEU A 248 -3.05 -25.74 -16.06
N GLY A 249 -3.48 -25.71 -17.32
CA GLY A 249 -2.82 -24.94 -18.38
C GLY A 249 -2.77 -23.45 -18.07
N ALA A 250 -3.88 -22.88 -17.60
CA ALA A 250 -3.96 -21.48 -17.21
C ALA A 250 -2.96 -21.12 -16.08
N PHE A 251 -2.91 -21.93 -15.01
CA PHE A 251 -1.96 -21.71 -13.91
C PHE A 251 -0.51 -21.88 -14.35
N LEU A 252 -0.19 -22.90 -15.16
CA LEU A 252 1.18 -23.13 -15.64
C LEU A 252 1.65 -22.03 -16.60
N HIS A 253 0.79 -21.61 -17.52
CA HIS A 253 1.10 -20.53 -18.47
C HIS A 253 1.36 -19.21 -17.72
N THR A 254 0.45 -18.82 -16.84
CA THR A 254 0.60 -17.60 -16.03
C THR A 254 1.81 -17.69 -15.10
N ALA A 255 2.08 -18.84 -14.45
CA ALA A 255 3.25 -19.04 -13.63
C ALA A 255 4.54 -18.89 -14.45
N GLY A 256 4.60 -19.43 -15.67
CA GLY A 256 5.76 -19.28 -16.55
C GLY A 256 6.07 -17.82 -16.92
N HIS A 257 5.03 -17.05 -17.23
CA HIS A 257 5.16 -15.61 -17.51
C HIS A 257 5.61 -14.84 -16.25
N THR A 258 4.94 -15.06 -15.14
CA THR A 258 5.25 -14.44 -13.85
C THR A 258 6.65 -14.79 -13.35
N CYS A 259 7.11 -16.03 -13.54
CA CYS A 259 8.49 -16.42 -13.22
C CYS A 259 9.52 -15.50 -13.90
N LYS A 260 9.32 -15.22 -15.19
CA LYS A 260 10.23 -14.36 -15.96
C LYS A 260 10.18 -12.91 -15.47
N GLU A 261 8.98 -12.36 -15.24
CA GLU A 261 8.81 -10.98 -14.77
C GLU A 261 9.44 -10.77 -13.39
N VAL A 262 9.11 -11.63 -12.44
CA VAL A 262 9.64 -11.56 -11.06
C VAL A 262 11.17 -11.81 -11.04
N ALA A 263 11.70 -12.70 -11.90
CA ALA A 263 13.13 -12.91 -11.99
C ALA A 263 13.88 -11.66 -12.46
N ILE A 264 13.34 -10.96 -13.46
CA ILE A 264 13.93 -9.72 -13.96
C ILE A 264 13.86 -8.64 -12.87
N ALA A 265 12.71 -8.45 -12.26
CA ALA A 265 12.46 -7.43 -11.26
C ALA A 265 13.36 -7.61 -10.01
N LEU A 266 13.33 -8.79 -9.39
CA LEU A 266 14.20 -9.11 -8.25
C LEU A 266 15.67 -9.16 -8.64
N GLY A 267 15.99 -9.63 -9.84
CA GLY A 267 17.34 -9.68 -10.36
C GLY A 267 18.01 -8.31 -10.38
N LEU A 268 17.29 -7.26 -10.79
CA LEU A 268 17.79 -5.88 -10.78
C LEU A 268 18.15 -5.42 -9.36
N ILE A 269 17.29 -5.70 -8.36
CA ILE A 269 17.55 -5.36 -6.97
C ILE A 269 18.77 -6.12 -6.44
N VAL A 270 18.86 -7.41 -6.71
CA VAL A 270 19.97 -8.27 -6.26
C VAL A 270 21.29 -7.82 -6.87
N VAL A 271 21.32 -7.55 -8.18
CA VAL A 271 22.52 -7.03 -8.87
C VAL A 271 22.97 -5.72 -8.26
N PHE A 272 22.03 -4.80 -8.04
CA PHE A 272 22.35 -3.52 -7.40
C PHE A 272 22.88 -3.70 -5.98
N PHE A 273 22.26 -4.58 -5.19
CA PHE A 273 22.73 -4.89 -3.85
C PHE A 273 24.14 -5.50 -3.86
N LEU A 274 24.45 -6.38 -4.82
CA LEU A 274 25.79 -6.95 -4.98
C LEU A 274 26.83 -5.88 -5.34
N ILE A 275 26.48 -4.88 -6.16
CA ILE A 275 27.34 -3.72 -6.43
C ILE A 275 27.62 -2.97 -5.12
N CYS A 276 26.58 -2.66 -4.32
CA CYS A 276 26.74 -2.04 -3.01
C CYS A 276 27.58 -2.90 -2.05
N GLN A 277 27.40 -4.23 -2.08
CA GLN A 277 28.16 -5.18 -1.27
C GLN A 277 29.65 -5.09 -1.55
N VAL A 278 30.05 -5.06 -2.83
CA VAL A 278 31.46 -4.96 -3.23
C VAL A 278 32.01 -3.57 -2.96
N ALA A 279 31.22 -2.52 -3.22
CA ALA A 279 31.68 -1.14 -3.12
C ALA A 279 31.91 -0.68 -1.67
N PHE A 280 30.99 -0.97 -0.75
CA PHE A 280 31.08 -0.40 0.61
C PHE A 280 30.49 -1.24 1.75
N LEU A 281 29.60 -2.22 1.51
CA LEU A 281 28.94 -2.96 2.60
C LEU A 281 29.87 -3.99 3.25
N LYS A 282 30.57 -4.78 2.45
CA LYS A 282 31.52 -5.84 2.88
C LYS A 282 30.97 -6.78 3.97
N LEU A 283 29.70 -7.22 3.81
CA LEU A 283 29.03 -8.11 4.75
C LEU A 283 29.69 -9.49 4.79
N SER A 284 29.60 -10.15 5.94
CA SER A 284 30.12 -11.51 6.09
C SER A 284 29.32 -12.52 5.26
N GLY A 285 29.96 -13.62 4.86
CA GLY A 285 29.33 -14.67 4.06
C GLY A 285 28.08 -15.30 4.72
N LYS A 286 28.00 -15.29 6.06
CA LYS A 286 26.82 -15.77 6.79
C LYS A 286 25.59 -14.88 6.54
N HIS A 287 25.76 -13.56 6.55
CA HIS A 287 24.69 -12.61 6.24
C HIS A 287 24.24 -12.70 4.77
N LEU A 288 25.21 -12.82 3.85
CA LEU A 288 24.90 -13.00 2.43
C LEU A 288 24.11 -14.29 2.15
N LYS A 289 24.47 -15.41 2.80
CA LYS A 289 23.71 -16.66 2.67
C LYS A 289 22.26 -16.49 3.16
N LYS A 290 22.05 -15.80 4.29
CA LYS A 290 20.70 -15.53 4.82
C LYS A 290 19.88 -14.67 3.84
N ILE A 291 20.48 -13.62 3.30
CA ILE A 291 19.85 -12.76 2.29
C ILE A 291 19.52 -13.55 1.02
N ALA A 292 20.45 -14.38 0.52
CA ALA A 292 20.22 -15.21 -0.67
C ALA A 292 19.04 -16.18 -0.49
N VAL A 293 18.93 -16.83 0.67
CA VAL A 293 17.77 -17.67 1.01
C VAL A 293 16.49 -16.84 1.07
N GLY A 294 16.54 -15.63 1.65
CA GLY A 294 15.42 -14.71 1.67
C GLY A 294 14.97 -14.29 0.27
N VAL A 295 15.89 -13.96 -0.63
CA VAL A 295 15.61 -13.64 -2.04
C VAL A 295 14.91 -14.82 -2.74
N LEU A 296 15.37 -16.05 -2.52
CA LEU A 296 14.73 -17.24 -3.08
C LEU A 296 13.29 -17.40 -2.57
N PHE A 297 13.06 -17.22 -1.27
CA PHE A 297 11.69 -17.26 -0.72
C PHE A 297 10.82 -16.12 -1.23
N THR A 298 11.38 -14.91 -1.37
CA THR A 298 10.67 -13.78 -1.99
C THR A 298 10.27 -14.10 -3.43
N TYR A 299 11.21 -14.64 -4.22
CA TYR A 299 10.96 -15.04 -5.61
C TYR A 299 9.84 -16.08 -5.72
N LEU A 300 9.98 -17.21 -5.03
CA LEU A 300 8.99 -18.28 -5.06
C LEU A 300 7.62 -17.80 -4.54
N GLY A 301 7.64 -17.04 -3.44
CA GLY A 301 6.43 -16.48 -2.85
C GLY A 301 5.69 -15.54 -3.80
N LEU A 302 6.40 -14.64 -4.48
CA LEU A 302 5.80 -13.71 -5.45
C LEU A 302 5.24 -14.42 -6.67
N VAL A 303 5.96 -15.39 -7.23
CA VAL A 303 5.48 -16.16 -8.39
C VAL A 303 4.18 -16.87 -8.04
N ILE A 304 4.15 -17.58 -6.92
CA ILE A 304 2.96 -18.31 -6.45
C ILE A 304 1.80 -17.32 -6.17
N PHE A 305 2.10 -16.22 -5.48
CA PHE A 305 1.12 -15.19 -5.13
C PHE A 305 0.48 -14.55 -6.37
N LEU A 306 1.31 -14.00 -7.28
CA LEU A 306 0.80 -13.32 -8.48
C LEU A 306 0.04 -14.26 -9.40
N THR A 307 0.49 -15.50 -9.54
CA THR A 307 -0.25 -16.52 -10.30
C THR A 307 -1.62 -16.78 -9.69
N GLY A 308 -1.70 -16.93 -8.36
CA GLY A 308 -2.96 -17.13 -7.65
C GLY A 308 -3.91 -15.93 -7.75
N VAL A 309 -3.38 -14.69 -7.69
CA VAL A 309 -4.16 -13.47 -7.88
C VAL A 309 -4.70 -13.38 -9.30
N ASN A 310 -3.83 -13.49 -10.30
CA ASN A 310 -4.21 -13.25 -11.70
C ASN A 310 -5.20 -14.30 -12.22
N VAL A 311 -5.03 -15.58 -11.87
CA VAL A 311 -5.88 -16.67 -12.37
C VAL A 311 -7.10 -16.90 -11.49
N GLY A 312 -6.96 -16.74 -10.16
CA GLY A 312 -8.02 -17.08 -9.21
C GLY A 312 -8.83 -15.89 -8.71
N PHE A 313 -8.18 -14.84 -8.22
CA PHE A 313 -8.87 -13.75 -7.50
C PHE A 313 -9.41 -12.66 -8.41
N MET A 314 -8.64 -12.19 -9.38
CA MET A 314 -9.07 -11.10 -10.27
C MET A 314 -10.33 -11.44 -11.08
N PRO A 315 -10.43 -12.61 -11.74
CA PRO A 315 -11.64 -12.96 -12.49
C PRO A 315 -12.89 -13.05 -11.62
N ILE A 316 -12.75 -13.63 -10.42
CA ILE A 316 -13.88 -13.78 -9.49
C ILE A 316 -14.27 -12.44 -8.87
N GLY A 317 -13.31 -11.59 -8.55
CA GLY A 317 -13.55 -10.21 -8.11
C GLY A 317 -14.35 -9.43 -9.15
N TYR A 318 -13.91 -9.45 -10.41
CA TYR A 318 -14.60 -8.81 -11.52
C TYR A 318 -16.03 -9.35 -11.72
N LYS A 319 -16.19 -10.69 -11.78
CA LYS A 319 -17.50 -11.33 -11.94
C LYS A 319 -18.46 -10.97 -10.80
N LEU A 320 -17.95 -10.97 -9.57
CA LEU A 320 -18.74 -10.61 -8.38
C LEU A 320 -19.19 -9.14 -8.44
N GLY A 321 -18.27 -8.24 -8.80
CA GLY A 321 -18.58 -6.84 -9.00
C GLY A 321 -19.63 -6.61 -10.09
N HIS A 322 -19.48 -7.26 -11.23
CA HIS A 322 -20.43 -7.19 -12.34
C HIS A 322 -21.82 -7.70 -11.94
N THR A 323 -21.88 -8.82 -11.23
CA THR A 323 -23.15 -9.39 -10.76
C THR A 323 -23.84 -8.50 -9.74
N LEU A 324 -23.10 -7.97 -8.77
CA LEU A 324 -23.63 -7.06 -7.75
C LEU A 324 -24.05 -5.71 -8.35
N GLY A 325 -23.28 -5.21 -9.32
CA GLY A 325 -23.62 -3.98 -10.05
C GLY A 325 -24.90 -4.08 -10.87
N SER A 326 -25.17 -5.28 -11.42
CA SER A 326 -26.44 -5.57 -12.15
C SER A 326 -27.63 -5.80 -11.23
N SER A 327 -27.40 -5.96 -9.92
CA SER A 327 -28.42 -6.21 -8.90
C SER A 327 -28.82 -4.91 -8.15
N ASP A 328 -29.29 -5.01 -6.91
CA ASP A 328 -29.56 -3.83 -6.07
C ASP A 328 -28.27 -3.14 -5.60
N SER A 329 -28.09 -1.87 -5.95
CA SER A 329 -26.95 -1.04 -5.59
C SER A 329 -26.66 -0.95 -4.08
N ARG A 330 -27.66 -1.18 -3.22
CA ARG A 330 -27.47 -1.21 -1.76
C ARG A 330 -26.61 -2.39 -1.32
N PHE A 331 -26.76 -3.55 -1.98
CA PHE A 331 -25.92 -4.73 -1.71
C PHE A 331 -24.46 -4.47 -2.10
N LEU A 332 -24.23 -3.80 -3.23
CA LEU A 332 -22.86 -3.45 -3.66
C LEU A 332 -22.16 -2.57 -2.63
N ILE A 333 -22.83 -1.55 -2.09
CA ILE A 333 -22.27 -0.65 -1.10
C ILE A 333 -21.98 -1.38 0.22
N GLY A 334 -22.94 -2.18 0.72
CA GLY A 334 -22.79 -2.96 1.95
C GLY A 334 -21.68 -4.02 1.81
N PHE A 335 -21.62 -4.68 0.67
CA PHE A 335 -20.57 -5.64 0.35
C PHE A 335 -19.19 -4.97 0.27
N GLY A 336 -19.10 -3.81 -0.35
CA GLY A 336 -17.88 -3.02 -0.43
C GLY A 336 -17.33 -2.63 0.95
N LEU A 337 -18.21 -2.18 1.86
CA LEU A 337 -17.84 -1.89 3.24
C LEU A 337 -17.25 -3.14 3.94
N LEU A 338 -17.93 -4.28 3.82
CA LEU A 338 -17.50 -5.53 4.43
C LEU A 338 -16.16 -6.00 3.85
N CYS A 339 -16.02 -5.98 2.52
CA CYS A 339 -14.76 -6.31 1.85
C CYS A 339 -13.62 -5.41 2.29
N GLY A 340 -13.88 -4.12 2.49
CA GLY A 340 -12.86 -3.19 2.98
C GLY A 340 -12.34 -3.54 4.36
N VAL A 341 -13.23 -3.87 5.28
CA VAL A 341 -12.83 -4.34 6.62
C VAL A 341 -12.01 -5.62 6.52
N LEU A 342 -12.44 -6.59 5.72
CA LEU A 342 -11.77 -7.87 5.56
C LEU A 342 -10.40 -7.73 4.88
N THR A 343 -10.28 -6.82 3.90
CA THR A 343 -9.01 -6.54 3.21
C THR A 343 -7.94 -6.03 4.17
N VAL A 344 -8.30 -5.14 5.11
CA VAL A 344 -7.37 -4.67 6.17
C VAL A 344 -6.90 -5.81 7.05
N LEU A 345 -7.83 -6.68 7.46
CA LEU A 345 -7.47 -7.85 8.27
C LEU A 345 -6.60 -8.84 7.49
N ALA A 346 -6.75 -8.85 6.17
CA ALA A 346 -6.04 -9.71 5.23
C ALA A 346 -4.65 -9.18 4.86
N GLU A 347 -4.31 -7.92 5.10
CA GLU A 347 -3.08 -7.30 4.60
C GLU A 347 -1.90 -7.54 5.55
N PRO A 348 -0.88 -8.36 5.14
CA PRO A 348 0.26 -8.66 6.02
C PRO A 348 1.08 -7.44 6.40
N ALA A 349 1.23 -6.47 5.49
CA ALA A 349 1.99 -5.25 5.74
C ALA A 349 1.38 -4.39 6.85
N ILE A 350 0.06 -4.42 7.03
CA ILE A 350 -0.64 -3.74 8.13
C ILE A 350 -0.26 -4.32 9.49
N HIS A 351 -0.11 -5.64 9.60
CA HIS A 351 0.29 -6.29 10.85
C HIS A 351 1.72 -5.88 11.25
N VAL A 352 2.63 -5.79 10.27
CA VAL A 352 4.00 -5.32 10.49
C VAL A 352 4.01 -3.86 10.93
N LEU A 353 3.28 -2.99 10.23
CA LEU A 353 3.15 -1.58 10.59
C LEU A 353 2.60 -1.39 12.01
N ASN A 354 1.52 -2.10 12.36
CA ASN A 354 0.91 -2.02 13.69
C ASN A 354 1.87 -2.43 14.81
N ALA A 355 2.72 -3.43 14.56
CA ALA A 355 3.76 -3.84 15.51
C ALA A 355 4.82 -2.73 15.68
N GLN A 356 5.28 -2.16 14.58
CA GLN A 356 6.28 -1.09 14.59
C GLN A 356 5.75 0.18 15.26
N VAL A 357 4.48 0.54 15.02
CA VAL A 357 3.83 1.69 15.66
C VAL A 357 3.76 1.52 17.18
N GLU A 358 3.35 0.34 17.65
CA GLU A 358 3.28 0.04 19.09
C GLU A 358 4.67 0.15 19.75
N ASP A 359 5.71 -0.41 19.10
CA ASP A 359 7.09 -0.37 19.58
C ASP A 359 7.67 1.05 19.63
N VAL A 360 7.38 1.88 18.61
CA VAL A 360 7.90 3.25 18.53
C VAL A 360 7.17 4.21 19.46
N THR A 361 5.85 4.04 19.61
CA THR A 361 5.04 4.87 20.51
C THR A 361 5.10 4.42 21.97
N GLY A 362 5.88 3.37 22.29
CA GLY A 362 5.95 2.83 23.64
C GLY A 362 4.60 2.32 24.17
N GLY A 363 3.74 1.82 23.29
CA GLY A 363 2.41 1.33 23.62
C GLY A 363 1.31 2.40 23.74
N LEU A 364 1.62 3.69 23.51
CA LEU A 364 0.60 4.76 23.51
C LEU A 364 -0.48 4.51 22.45
N VAL A 365 -0.08 3.97 21.31
CA VAL A 365 -0.99 3.49 20.26
C VAL A 365 -0.93 1.97 20.22
N SER A 366 -1.97 1.30 20.70
CA SER A 366 -2.03 -0.15 20.69
C SER A 366 -2.33 -0.69 19.29
N LYS A 367 -1.82 -1.90 18.98
CA LYS A 367 -2.13 -2.64 17.75
C LYS A 367 -3.63 -2.74 17.47
N LYS A 368 -4.44 -2.94 18.54
CA LYS A 368 -5.90 -3.05 18.42
C LYS A 368 -6.53 -1.74 17.97
N SER A 369 -6.11 -0.60 18.55
CA SER A 369 -6.65 0.72 18.17
C SER A 369 -6.29 1.07 16.73
N MET A 370 -5.05 0.79 16.31
CA MET A 370 -4.62 0.95 14.92
C MET A 370 -5.45 0.09 13.96
N MET A 371 -5.61 -1.20 14.28
CA MET A 371 -6.38 -2.12 13.45
C MET A 371 -7.84 -1.65 13.30
N ILE A 372 -8.48 -1.24 14.38
CA ILE A 372 -9.86 -0.72 14.35
C ILE A 372 -9.91 0.56 13.48
N GLY A 373 -8.99 1.50 13.67
CA GLY A 373 -8.92 2.73 12.88
C GLY A 373 -8.76 2.46 11.38
N LEU A 374 -7.89 1.51 11.02
CA LEU A 374 -7.68 1.08 9.64
C LEU A 374 -8.90 0.35 9.07
N CYS A 375 -9.51 -0.58 9.81
CA CYS A 375 -10.73 -1.27 9.38
C CYS A 375 -11.88 -0.31 9.10
N VAL A 376 -12.10 0.66 10.00
CA VAL A 376 -13.13 1.70 9.81
C VAL A 376 -12.78 2.58 8.60
N GLY A 377 -11.54 3.03 8.49
CA GLY A 377 -11.09 3.88 7.39
C GLY A 377 -11.23 3.20 6.03
N VAL A 378 -10.63 2.02 5.87
CA VAL A 378 -10.66 1.30 4.59
C VAL A 378 -12.05 0.75 4.27
N GLY A 379 -12.80 0.27 5.27
CA GLY A 379 -14.19 -0.11 5.08
C GLY A 379 -15.04 1.03 4.53
N ALA A 380 -14.93 2.21 5.14
CA ALA A 380 -15.59 3.41 4.66
C ALA A 380 -15.14 3.83 3.26
N SER A 381 -13.84 3.74 2.95
CA SER A 381 -13.31 4.12 1.64
C SER A 381 -13.84 3.25 0.50
N ILE A 382 -13.91 1.94 0.69
CA ILE A 382 -14.45 1.04 -0.33
C ILE A 382 -15.95 1.23 -0.47
N ALA A 383 -16.68 1.44 0.64
CA ALA A 383 -18.09 1.81 0.56
C ALA A 383 -18.31 3.12 -0.22
N LEU A 384 -17.49 4.15 0.04
CA LEU A 384 -17.52 5.42 -0.71
C LEU A 384 -17.17 5.23 -2.19
N SER A 385 -16.25 4.32 -2.52
CA SER A 385 -15.95 3.97 -3.90
C SER A 385 -17.15 3.31 -4.60
N MET A 386 -17.86 2.42 -3.92
CA MET A 386 -19.08 1.83 -4.45
C MET A 386 -20.22 2.87 -4.58
N ILE A 387 -20.38 3.78 -3.62
CA ILE A 387 -21.32 4.89 -3.71
C ILE A 387 -21.01 5.76 -4.93
N ARG A 388 -19.72 6.03 -5.21
CA ARG A 388 -19.32 6.80 -6.38
C ARG A 388 -19.73 6.12 -7.69
N ILE A 389 -19.52 4.81 -7.80
CA ILE A 389 -19.92 4.02 -8.96
C ILE A 389 -21.46 4.06 -9.14
N VAL A 390 -22.21 3.93 -8.04
CA VAL A 390 -23.68 3.92 -8.07
C VAL A 390 -24.28 5.25 -8.49
N TYR A 391 -23.72 6.37 -8.02
CA TYR A 391 -24.28 7.71 -8.22
C TYR A 391 -23.54 8.55 -9.27
N ASP A 392 -22.56 7.98 -9.97
CA ASP A 392 -21.83 8.60 -11.09
C ASP A 392 -21.29 9.99 -10.77
N PHE A 393 -20.36 10.09 -9.81
CA PHE A 393 -19.72 11.36 -9.52
C PHE A 393 -18.18 11.27 -9.41
N SER A 394 -17.53 12.41 -9.71
CA SER A 394 -16.08 12.48 -9.82
C SER A 394 -15.36 12.16 -8.51
N LEU A 395 -14.25 11.42 -8.59
CA LEU A 395 -13.32 11.13 -7.49
C LEU A 395 -12.85 12.41 -6.76
N VAL A 396 -12.77 13.53 -7.47
CA VAL A 396 -12.31 14.83 -6.97
C VAL A 396 -13.11 15.29 -5.74
N TYR A 397 -14.42 15.00 -5.70
CA TYR A 397 -15.28 15.36 -4.57
C TYR A 397 -14.92 14.66 -3.26
N TYR A 398 -14.20 13.53 -3.32
CA TYR A 398 -13.69 12.84 -2.13
C TYR A 398 -12.22 13.15 -1.87
N VAL A 399 -11.40 13.10 -2.91
CA VAL A 399 -9.94 13.19 -2.78
C VAL A 399 -9.50 14.57 -2.30
N ILE A 400 -10.04 15.64 -2.89
CA ILE A 400 -9.65 17.00 -2.49
C ILE A 400 -10.02 17.28 -1.03
N PRO A 401 -11.30 17.17 -0.60
CA PRO A 401 -11.64 17.41 0.79
C PRO A 401 -10.93 16.46 1.76
N GLY A 402 -10.78 15.19 1.39
CA GLY A 402 -10.13 14.18 2.23
C GLY A 402 -8.66 14.51 2.52
N TYR A 403 -7.88 14.85 1.50
CA TYR A 403 -6.49 15.28 1.71
C TYR A 403 -6.39 16.63 2.42
N PHE A 404 -7.30 17.58 2.16
CA PHE A 404 -7.36 18.82 2.92
C PHE A 404 -7.62 18.58 4.41
N ILE A 405 -8.55 17.69 4.75
CA ILE A 405 -8.81 17.31 6.14
C ILE A 405 -7.58 16.63 6.75
N ALA A 406 -6.94 15.70 6.04
CA ALA A 406 -5.74 15.03 6.51
C ALA A 406 -4.57 16.01 6.75
N LEU A 407 -4.36 16.96 5.84
CA LEU A 407 -3.33 17.99 5.98
C LEU A 407 -3.67 18.98 7.11
N ALA A 408 -4.93 19.38 7.26
CA ALA A 408 -5.37 20.22 8.36
C ALA A 408 -5.16 19.52 9.72
N LEU A 409 -5.54 18.25 9.84
CA LEU A 409 -5.30 17.46 11.06
C LEU A 409 -3.81 17.38 11.41
N SER A 410 -2.92 17.33 10.42
CA SER A 410 -1.48 17.27 10.64
C SER A 410 -0.90 18.50 11.36
N LEU A 411 -1.64 19.60 11.42
CA LEU A 411 -1.26 20.81 12.19
C LEU A 411 -1.58 20.70 13.68
N PHE A 412 -2.53 19.84 14.03
CA PHE A 412 -3.04 19.70 15.42
C PHE A 412 -2.54 18.44 16.13
N VAL A 413 -1.98 17.50 15.38
CA VAL A 413 -1.52 16.19 15.86
C VAL A 413 0.00 16.17 15.91
N PRO A 414 0.65 15.50 16.89
CA PRO A 414 2.10 15.36 16.93
C PRO A 414 2.66 14.78 15.62
N PRO A 415 3.87 15.23 15.20
CA PRO A 415 4.47 14.82 13.92
C PRO A 415 4.59 13.31 13.73
N VAL A 416 4.75 12.53 14.81
CA VAL A 416 4.81 11.07 14.77
C VAL A 416 3.49 10.47 14.30
N TYR A 417 2.36 10.94 14.84
CA TYR A 417 1.04 10.45 14.42
C TYR A 417 0.72 10.80 12.97
N THR A 418 1.13 12.01 12.54
CA THR A 418 1.01 12.40 11.13
C THR A 418 1.83 11.45 10.24
N ALA A 419 3.07 11.19 10.61
CA ALA A 419 3.94 10.31 9.84
C ALA A 419 3.39 8.87 9.77
N ILE A 420 2.93 8.33 10.91
CA ILE A 420 2.28 7.01 10.98
C ILE A 420 1.01 6.98 10.13
N ALA A 421 0.16 8.00 10.22
CA ALA A 421 -1.08 8.06 9.47
C ALA A 421 -0.83 8.02 7.95
N PHE A 422 0.07 8.87 7.48
CA PHE A 422 0.40 8.95 6.06
C PHE A 422 1.10 7.69 5.54
N ASP A 423 1.99 7.06 6.32
CA ASP A 423 2.56 5.76 5.96
C ASP A 423 1.50 4.65 5.96
N SER A 424 0.53 4.70 6.90
CA SER A 424 -0.55 3.72 6.99
C SER A 424 -1.44 3.71 5.74
N GLY A 425 -1.67 4.88 5.12
CA GLY A 425 -2.42 4.98 3.89
C GLY A 425 -1.78 4.19 2.75
N GLY A 426 -0.46 4.34 2.57
CA GLY A 426 0.28 3.57 1.59
C GLY A 426 0.25 2.06 1.87
N VAL A 427 0.44 1.66 3.13
CA VAL A 427 0.46 0.25 3.52
C VAL A 427 -0.91 -0.42 3.40
N ALA A 428 -2.01 0.33 3.56
CA ALA A 428 -3.37 -0.21 3.51
C ALA A 428 -3.85 -0.57 2.09
N SER A 429 -3.20 -0.05 1.06
CA SER A 429 -3.56 -0.26 -0.35
C SER A 429 -2.75 -1.37 -1.03
N GLY A 430 -2.56 -2.49 -0.35
CA GLY A 430 -1.73 -3.61 -0.82
C GLY A 430 -2.41 -4.57 -1.81
N PRO A 431 -1.81 -5.77 -1.99
CA PRO A 431 -2.16 -6.74 -3.03
C PRO A 431 -3.63 -7.18 -3.09
N MET A 432 -4.32 -7.22 -1.96
CA MET A 432 -5.74 -7.58 -1.95
C MET A 432 -6.60 -6.44 -2.51
N THR A 433 -6.19 -5.19 -2.34
CA THR A 433 -6.89 -4.04 -2.92
C THR A 433 -6.72 -4.02 -4.44
N SER A 434 -5.51 -4.22 -4.96
CA SER A 434 -5.21 -4.22 -6.40
C SER A 434 -5.69 -5.48 -7.11
N GLY A 435 -5.59 -6.66 -6.46
CA GLY A 435 -5.88 -7.96 -7.05
C GLY A 435 -7.32 -8.45 -6.90
N PHE A 436 -8.13 -7.88 -5.99
CA PHE A 436 -9.51 -8.28 -5.78
C PHE A 436 -10.49 -7.11 -5.76
N ILE A 437 -10.21 -6.06 -4.96
CA ILE A 437 -11.17 -4.95 -4.81
C ILE A 437 -11.22 -4.06 -6.05
N LEU A 438 -10.10 -3.78 -6.70
CA LEU A 438 -10.08 -2.99 -7.93
C LEU A 438 -10.80 -3.72 -9.08
N PRO A 439 -10.55 -5.02 -9.37
CA PRO A 439 -11.37 -5.78 -10.32
C PRO A 439 -12.87 -5.81 -9.97
N LEU A 440 -13.24 -5.91 -8.69
CA LEU A 440 -14.63 -5.84 -8.24
C LEU A 440 -15.25 -4.47 -8.58
N ALA A 441 -14.54 -3.38 -8.36
CA ALA A 441 -15.00 -2.03 -8.71
C ALA A 441 -15.12 -1.85 -10.23
N VAL A 442 -14.16 -2.34 -10.99
CA VAL A 442 -14.19 -2.34 -12.47
C VAL A 442 -15.40 -3.14 -12.98
N GLY A 443 -15.63 -4.33 -12.43
CA GLY A 443 -16.79 -5.16 -12.79
C GLY A 443 -18.13 -4.48 -12.47
N ALA A 444 -18.25 -3.86 -11.30
CA ALA A 444 -19.45 -3.12 -10.90
C ALA A 444 -19.70 -1.90 -11.81
N CYS A 445 -18.64 -1.13 -12.10
CA CYS A 445 -18.73 0.02 -13.00
C CYS A 445 -19.12 -0.41 -14.43
N MET A 446 -18.51 -1.50 -14.93
CA MET A 446 -18.83 -2.06 -16.23
C MET A 446 -20.30 -2.46 -16.35
N ALA A 447 -20.86 -3.07 -15.30
CA ALA A 447 -22.26 -3.50 -15.28
C ALA A 447 -23.26 -2.33 -15.21
N MET A 448 -22.90 -1.25 -14.52
CA MET A 448 -23.81 -0.11 -14.25
C MET A 448 -23.69 1.00 -15.30
N GLN A 449 -22.47 1.27 -15.77
CA GLN A 449 -22.17 2.46 -16.57
C GLN A 449 -21.51 2.15 -17.92
N GLY A 450 -21.01 0.91 -18.12
CA GLY A 450 -20.31 0.49 -19.33
C GLY A 450 -18.82 0.81 -19.35
N SER A 451 -18.13 0.40 -20.44
CA SER A 451 -16.67 0.46 -20.55
C SER A 451 -16.11 1.90 -20.58
N GLU A 452 -16.85 2.86 -21.11
CA GLU A 452 -16.39 4.26 -21.22
C GLU A 452 -16.21 4.94 -19.85
N ALA A 453 -16.98 4.52 -18.85
CA ALA A 453 -16.94 5.08 -17.50
C ALA A 453 -15.87 4.44 -16.61
N VAL A 454 -15.34 3.27 -16.96
CA VAL A 454 -14.46 2.49 -16.08
C VAL A 454 -13.21 3.26 -15.67
N LEU A 455 -12.54 3.98 -16.57
CA LEU A 455 -11.38 4.80 -16.22
C LEU A 455 -11.72 5.91 -15.23
N ARG A 456 -12.91 6.51 -15.38
CA ARG A 456 -13.35 7.62 -14.55
C ARG A 456 -13.86 7.14 -13.20
N ASP A 457 -14.64 6.05 -13.15
CA ASP A 457 -15.40 5.66 -11.97
C ASP A 457 -15.02 4.28 -11.40
N GLY A 458 -14.49 3.36 -12.21
CA GLY A 458 -13.98 2.08 -11.75
C GLY A 458 -12.63 2.17 -11.02
N PHE A 459 -11.75 3.08 -11.48
CA PHE A 459 -10.48 3.40 -10.81
C PHE A 459 -10.67 4.44 -9.71
N GLY A 460 -9.66 4.67 -8.87
CA GLY A 460 -9.69 5.59 -7.73
C GLY A 460 -10.05 4.90 -6.41
N VAL A 461 -10.26 3.59 -6.42
CA VAL A 461 -10.53 2.80 -5.21
C VAL A 461 -9.30 2.73 -4.33
N VAL A 462 -8.13 2.47 -4.93
CA VAL A 462 -6.85 2.39 -4.23
C VAL A 462 -6.49 3.73 -3.60
N ALA A 463 -6.75 4.83 -4.32
CA ALA A 463 -6.57 6.19 -3.82
C ALA A 463 -7.41 6.49 -2.56
N LEU A 464 -8.68 6.07 -2.55
CA LEU A 464 -9.55 6.25 -1.38
C LEU A 464 -9.11 5.37 -0.21
N VAL A 465 -8.68 4.13 -0.47
CA VAL A 465 -8.10 3.24 0.54
C VAL A 465 -6.82 3.84 1.14
N ALA A 466 -5.99 4.48 0.33
CA ALA A 466 -4.79 5.16 0.81
C ALA A 466 -5.11 6.45 1.60
N MET A 467 -6.17 7.18 1.25
CA MET A 467 -6.51 8.46 1.85
C MET A 467 -7.19 8.35 3.22
N THR A 468 -8.14 7.43 3.38
CA THR A 468 -8.97 7.39 4.61
C THR A 468 -8.21 7.05 5.89
N PRO A 469 -7.18 6.15 5.90
CA PRO A 469 -6.32 5.95 7.05
C PRO A 469 -5.62 7.22 7.53
N LEU A 470 -5.30 8.15 6.62
CA LEU A 470 -4.70 9.43 6.96
C LEU A 470 -5.56 10.22 7.96
N ILE A 471 -6.86 10.16 7.76
CA ILE A 471 -7.83 10.85 8.61
C ILE A 471 -8.07 10.05 9.89
N THR A 472 -8.38 8.76 9.78
CA THR A 472 -8.78 7.93 10.93
C THR A 472 -7.66 7.76 11.95
N ILE A 473 -6.41 7.58 11.51
CA ILE A 473 -5.26 7.44 12.41
C ILE A 473 -4.90 8.77 13.07
N GLN A 474 -5.00 9.89 12.35
CA GLN A 474 -4.79 11.22 12.97
C GLN A 474 -5.88 11.53 13.99
N LEU A 475 -7.13 11.15 13.74
CA LEU A 475 -8.22 11.29 14.73
C LEU A 475 -7.97 10.44 15.98
N LEU A 476 -7.42 9.23 15.84
CA LEU A 476 -6.99 8.42 17.00
C LEU A 476 -5.89 9.12 17.78
N GLY A 477 -4.88 9.68 17.10
CA GLY A 477 -3.83 10.48 17.72
C GLY A 477 -4.38 11.70 18.46
N PHE A 478 -5.29 12.43 17.85
CA PHE A 478 -5.95 13.59 18.47
C PHE A 478 -6.74 13.21 19.74
N LYS A 479 -7.50 12.11 19.67
CA LYS A 479 -8.22 11.57 20.84
C LYS A 479 -7.27 11.24 21.99
N GLY A 480 -6.09 10.66 21.68
CA GLY A 480 -5.06 10.35 22.68
C GLY A 480 -4.58 11.60 23.42
N ILE A 481 -4.26 12.68 22.68
CA ILE A 481 -3.81 13.96 23.26
C ILE A 481 -4.91 14.59 24.14
N VAL A 482 -6.13 14.59 23.66
CA VAL A 482 -7.26 15.15 24.44
C VAL A 482 -7.46 14.36 25.73
N ALA A 483 -7.36 13.02 25.68
CA ALA A 483 -7.46 12.17 26.87
C ALA A 483 -6.32 12.44 27.87
N GLU A 484 -5.08 12.60 27.40
CA GLU A 484 -3.91 12.95 28.22
C GLU A 484 -4.10 14.31 28.94
N LYS A 485 -4.47 15.37 28.19
CA LYS A 485 -4.74 16.69 28.77
C LYS A 485 -5.89 16.68 29.78
N VAL A 486 -6.93 15.87 29.53
CA VAL A 486 -8.04 15.72 30.48
C VAL A 486 -7.57 15.01 31.76
N ASN A 487 -6.73 13.98 31.62
CA ASN A 487 -6.18 13.28 32.77
C ASN A 487 -5.21 14.14 33.58
N GLU A 488 -4.35 14.91 32.92
CA GLU A 488 -3.48 15.90 33.56
C GLU A 488 -4.29 16.93 34.35
N ARG A 489 -5.36 17.49 33.75
CA ARG A 489 -6.23 18.43 34.44
C ARG A 489 -6.95 17.80 35.64
N LYS A 490 -7.37 16.55 35.53
CA LYS A 490 -7.98 15.81 36.65
C LYS A 490 -6.95 15.54 37.76
N ALA A 491 -5.72 15.16 37.39
CA ALA A 491 -4.64 14.96 38.34
C ALA A 491 -4.29 16.27 39.07
N MET A 492 -4.16 17.38 38.31
CA MET A 492 -3.88 18.69 38.86
C MET A 492 -4.99 19.15 39.83
N ARG A 493 -6.28 18.96 39.47
CA ARG A 493 -7.40 19.26 40.38
C ARG A 493 -7.32 18.42 41.66
N ARG A 494 -7.03 17.12 41.56
CA ARG A 494 -6.86 16.27 42.75
C ARG A 494 -5.73 16.74 43.65
N ILE A 495 -4.64 17.24 43.07
CA ILE A 495 -3.52 17.80 43.84
C ILE A 495 -3.94 19.14 44.51
N LEU A 496 -4.68 19.97 43.80
CA LEU A 496 -5.13 21.26 44.33
C LEU A 496 -6.25 21.13 45.39
N ASP A 497 -7.06 20.09 45.27
CA ASP A 497 -8.15 19.76 46.21
C ASP A 497 -7.65 18.91 47.42
N ALA A 498 -6.38 18.47 47.39
CA ALA A 498 -5.76 17.74 48.50
C ALA A 498 -5.53 18.67 49.68
N ASP A 499 -5.99 18.27 50.91
CA ASP A 499 -5.83 19.03 52.09
C ASP A 499 -4.35 19.23 52.43
N ASP A 500 -3.93 20.41 52.91
CA ASP A 500 -2.53 20.77 53.23
C ASP A 500 -1.84 19.81 54.22
N GLN A 501 -2.61 18.95 54.87
CA GLN A 501 -2.13 17.90 55.75
C GLN A 501 -1.78 16.56 55.09
N GLN A 502 -2.04 16.39 53.79
CA GLN A 502 -1.63 15.21 53.05
C GLN A 502 -0.18 15.37 52.56
N ILE A 503 0.74 14.71 53.22
CA ILE A 503 2.12 14.60 52.74
C ILE A 503 2.13 13.74 51.50
N ILE A 504 2.32 14.32 50.33
CA ILE A 504 2.51 13.60 49.07
C ILE A 504 3.95 13.06 49.07
N ASN A 505 4.12 11.80 49.37
CA ASN A 505 5.40 11.10 49.21
C ASN A 505 5.67 10.90 47.71
N PHE A 506 6.55 11.70 47.16
CA PHE A 506 7.18 11.46 45.87
C PHE A 506 8.38 10.52 46.11
N MET A 507 8.17 9.21 46.13
CA MET A 507 9.20 8.19 45.97
C MET A 507 8.97 7.44 44.64
#